data_a5ac55c791f9121385be39f1cec5d353
#
_entry.id   a5ac55c791f9121385be39f1cec5d353
#
_cell.length_a   1.000
_cell.length_b   1.000
_cell.length_c   1.000
_cell.angle_alpha   90.00
_cell.angle_beta   90.00
_cell.angle_gamma   90.00
#
_symmetry.space_group_name_H-M   'P 1'
#
loop_
_entity.id
_entity.type
_entity.pdbx_description
1 polymer ?
#
loop_
_entity_poly.entity_id
_entity_poly.type
_entity_poly.pdbx_seq_one_letter_code
_entity_poly.pdbx_strand_id
1 'polypeptide(L)'
;MLSKGMVCVGDERVTSFNYPLHKGQKVEILPKGISVARSKKNDALESLTKKGVRILHEDAHLLVVDKPSGMPTIDQGGKRTGGLSLYRLLNDYLRVSAASARKEALISGGPVDRSTPRVWIVHRIDKGTSGILLFAKDERTKDLLQSKWKEIVSERKYIAYAEGFIAEGGRIESYLKENDKSLKVTSFDTPSDGAKLAVTHYKPLQHIYKRGSTKTVLWTKTEFSLETGRKNQIRVHSALIGHPIAGDEKYGASSDPIGRLALHAATLAFRDPYSPRLLRFSSPLPEVFDKFE
;
A
#
# COMPACT_ATOMS: atom_id res chain seq x y z
N MET A 1 7.77 -7.58 -39.46
CA MET A 1 7.06 -7.94 -38.22
C MET A 1 7.60 -7.18 -37.03
N LEU A 2 8.90 -7.16 -36.78
CA LEU A 2 9.53 -6.41 -35.69
C LEU A 2 9.17 -4.92 -35.72
N SER A 3 9.38 -4.23 -36.84
CA SER A 3 9.06 -2.79 -37.00
C SER A 3 7.56 -2.46 -36.80
N LYS A 4 6.68 -3.46 -36.97
CA LYS A 4 5.23 -3.33 -36.71
C LYS A 4 4.86 -3.70 -35.28
N GLY A 5 5.84 -4.06 -34.44
CA GLY A 5 5.64 -4.47 -33.06
C GLY A 5 4.73 -5.69 -32.88
N MET A 6 4.88 -6.67 -33.76
CA MET A 6 4.11 -7.92 -33.74
C MET A 6 4.88 -9.05 -33.05
N VAL A 7 6.13 -8.85 -32.67
CA VAL A 7 6.96 -9.85 -32.00
C VAL A 7 7.01 -9.51 -30.51
N CYS A 8 6.73 -10.52 -29.68
CA CYS A 8 6.86 -10.44 -28.21
C CYS A 8 7.79 -11.55 -27.73
N VAL A 9 8.57 -11.24 -26.67
CA VAL A 9 9.36 -12.22 -25.91
C VAL A 9 8.80 -12.23 -24.50
N GLY A 10 8.08 -13.28 -24.16
CA GLY A 10 7.18 -13.25 -23.01
C GLY A 10 6.12 -12.16 -23.19
N ASP A 11 5.98 -11.26 -22.20
CA ASP A 11 5.04 -10.11 -22.25
C ASP A 11 5.65 -8.86 -22.87
N GLU A 12 6.94 -8.86 -23.20
CA GLU A 12 7.65 -7.69 -23.73
C GLU A 12 7.54 -7.63 -25.25
N ARG A 13 7.17 -6.45 -25.76
CA ARG A 13 7.11 -6.17 -27.19
C ARG A 13 8.49 -5.82 -27.72
N VAL A 14 8.98 -6.61 -28.67
CA VAL A 14 10.28 -6.42 -29.30
C VAL A 14 10.13 -5.73 -30.65
N THR A 15 10.81 -4.60 -30.82
CA THR A 15 10.89 -3.84 -32.06
C THR A 15 12.30 -3.79 -32.64
N SER A 16 13.30 -4.10 -31.81
CA SER A 16 14.72 -4.11 -32.21
C SER A 16 15.14 -5.44 -32.75
N PHE A 17 15.88 -5.43 -33.87
CA PHE A 17 16.48 -6.64 -34.44
C PHE A 17 17.56 -7.24 -33.53
N ASN A 18 18.25 -6.43 -32.75
CA ASN A 18 19.33 -6.85 -31.86
C ASN A 18 18.85 -7.16 -30.43
N TYR A 19 17.57 -7.47 -30.23
CA TYR A 19 17.05 -7.84 -28.92
C TYR A 19 17.71 -9.15 -28.45
N PRO A 20 18.36 -9.17 -27.27
CA PRO A 20 19.03 -10.36 -26.75
C PRO A 20 18.01 -11.40 -26.33
N LEU A 21 18.07 -12.59 -26.93
CA LEU A 21 17.23 -13.72 -26.54
C LEU A 21 18.03 -14.66 -25.62
N HIS A 22 17.39 -15.12 -24.56
CA HIS A 22 17.95 -16.09 -23.65
C HIS A 22 17.28 -17.44 -23.79
N LYS A 23 18.02 -18.52 -23.51
CA LYS A 23 17.51 -19.89 -23.60
C LYS A 23 16.27 -20.06 -22.72
N GLY A 24 15.19 -20.60 -23.30
CA GLY A 24 13.91 -20.84 -22.62
C GLY A 24 12.90 -19.70 -22.72
N GLN A 25 13.25 -18.55 -23.31
CA GLN A 25 12.28 -17.48 -23.56
C GLN A 25 11.35 -17.86 -24.72
N LYS A 26 10.05 -17.60 -24.55
CA LYS A 26 9.04 -17.83 -25.58
C LYS A 26 8.93 -16.61 -26.47
N VAL A 27 9.17 -16.80 -27.78
CA VAL A 27 8.97 -15.76 -28.79
C VAL A 27 7.62 -15.97 -29.47
N GLU A 28 6.77 -14.97 -29.44
CA GLU A 28 5.43 -15.01 -30.03
C GLU A 28 5.28 -13.95 -31.14
N ILE A 29 4.60 -14.34 -32.23
CA ILE A 29 4.15 -13.38 -33.24
C ILE A 29 2.66 -13.13 -33.01
N LEU A 30 2.32 -11.92 -32.58
CA LEU A 30 0.96 -11.54 -32.24
C LEU A 30 0.32 -10.71 -33.36
N PRO A 31 -0.99 -10.85 -33.61
CA PRO A 31 -1.73 -9.91 -34.44
C PRO A 31 -1.52 -8.47 -33.95
N LYS A 32 -1.41 -7.52 -34.87
CA LYS A 32 -1.13 -6.09 -34.56
C LYS A 32 -2.06 -5.54 -33.46
N GLY A 33 -3.33 -5.95 -33.46
CA GLY A 33 -4.30 -5.52 -32.45
C GLY A 33 -3.96 -5.98 -31.03
N ILE A 34 -3.50 -7.22 -30.87
CA ILE A 34 -3.12 -7.80 -29.55
C ILE A 34 -1.83 -7.15 -29.05
N SER A 35 -0.81 -7.00 -29.89
CA SER A 35 0.46 -6.38 -29.48
C SER A 35 0.25 -4.93 -29.01
N VAL A 36 -0.62 -4.16 -29.65
CA VAL A 36 -0.98 -2.80 -29.22
C VAL A 36 -1.75 -2.81 -27.89
N ALA A 37 -2.63 -3.78 -27.67
CA ALA A 37 -3.39 -3.92 -26.42
C ALA A 37 -2.45 -4.22 -25.24
N ARG A 38 -1.53 -5.18 -25.41
CA ARG A 38 -0.50 -5.50 -24.38
C ARG A 38 0.41 -4.32 -24.11
N SER A 39 0.88 -3.60 -25.14
CA SER A 39 1.67 -2.39 -24.95
C SER A 39 0.97 -1.36 -24.09
N LYS A 40 -0.33 -1.09 -24.34
CA LYS A 40 -1.11 -0.13 -23.52
C LYS A 40 -1.23 -0.55 -22.06
N LYS A 41 -1.40 -1.85 -21.78
CA LYS A 41 -1.42 -2.38 -20.41
C LYS A 41 -0.06 -2.16 -19.73
N ASN A 42 1.04 -2.45 -20.41
CA ASN A 42 2.40 -2.25 -19.90
C ASN A 42 2.70 -0.76 -19.67
N ASP A 43 2.29 0.13 -20.57
CA ASP A 43 2.43 1.59 -20.40
C ASP A 43 1.66 2.08 -19.16
N ALA A 44 0.47 1.52 -18.88
CA ALA A 44 -0.31 1.85 -17.71
C ALA A 44 0.36 1.37 -16.40
N LEU A 45 0.96 0.16 -16.42
CA LEU A 45 1.72 -0.38 -15.31
C LEU A 45 3.00 0.45 -15.05
N GLU A 46 3.72 0.80 -16.09
CA GLU A 46 4.90 1.68 -16.01
C GLU A 46 4.53 3.06 -15.45
N SER A 47 3.38 3.60 -15.85
CA SER A 47 2.87 4.86 -15.29
C SER A 47 2.60 4.79 -13.77
N LEU A 48 2.11 3.64 -13.25
CA LEU A 48 1.99 3.41 -11.82
C LEU A 48 3.36 3.38 -11.15
N THR A 49 4.30 2.63 -11.71
CA THR A 49 5.67 2.47 -11.20
C THR A 49 6.41 3.82 -11.15
N LYS A 50 6.30 4.65 -12.18
CA LYS A 50 6.86 6.03 -12.21
C LYS A 50 6.30 6.93 -11.10
N LYS A 51 5.10 6.63 -10.60
CA LYS A 51 4.49 7.32 -9.46
C LYS A 51 4.79 6.64 -8.12
N GLY A 52 5.68 5.64 -8.10
CA GLY A 52 6.09 4.89 -6.92
C GLY A 52 5.07 3.85 -6.44
N VAL A 53 4.03 3.55 -7.23
CA VAL A 53 3.05 2.51 -6.91
C VAL A 53 3.50 1.19 -7.53
N ARG A 54 3.63 0.15 -6.72
CA ARG A 54 3.95 -1.21 -7.18
C ARG A 54 2.75 -2.13 -6.95
N ILE A 55 2.39 -2.92 -7.95
CA ILE A 55 1.42 -4.00 -7.78
C ILE A 55 2.17 -5.23 -7.22
N LEU A 56 1.75 -5.71 -6.06
CA LEU A 56 2.31 -6.88 -5.40
C LEU A 56 1.55 -8.15 -5.75
N HIS A 57 0.25 -8.02 -6.01
CA HIS A 57 -0.63 -9.12 -6.41
C HIS A 57 -1.85 -8.57 -7.13
N GLU A 58 -2.27 -9.25 -8.17
CA GLU A 58 -3.54 -9.00 -8.87
C GLU A 58 -4.12 -10.32 -9.35
N ASP A 59 -5.36 -10.59 -8.95
CA ASP A 59 -6.16 -11.70 -9.47
C ASP A 59 -7.57 -11.23 -9.91
N ALA A 60 -8.53 -12.14 -10.00
CA ALA A 60 -9.89 -11.81 -10.38
C ALA A 60 -10.60 -10.91 -9.34
N HIS A 61 -10.29 -11.05 -8.07
CA HIS A 61 -11.01 -10.47 -6.93
C HIS A 61 -10.20 -9.46 -6.12
N LEU A 62 -8.88 -9.61 -6.10
CA LEU A 62 -7.98 -8.88 -5.22
C LEU A 62 -6.95 -8.06 -6.01
N LEU A 63 -6.59 -6.91 -5.45
CA LEU A 63 -5.46 -6.10 -5.89
C LEU A 63 -4.68 -5.64 -4.66
N VAL A 64 -3.45 -6.14 -4.50
CA VAL A 64 -2.54 -5.74 -3.43
C VAL A 64 -1.45 -4.85 -4.00
N VAL A 65 -1.26 -3.70 -3.40
CA VAL A 65 -0.29 -2.71 -3.88
C VAL A 65 0.61 -2.21 -2.77
N ASP A 66 1.77 -1.73 -3.14
CA ASP A 66 2.65 -0.94 -2.29
C ASP A 66 2.50 0.54 -2.65
N LYS A 67 2.05 1.34 -1.68
CA LYS A 67 1.76 2.77 -1.83
C LYS A 67 2.95 3.61 -1.42
N PRO A 68 3.40 4.60 -2.19
CA PRO A 68 4.40 5.55 -1.75
C PRO A 68 3.85 6.48 -0.66
N SER A 69 4.74 7.09 0.11
CA SER A 69 4.39 8.20 1.01
C SER A 69 3.94 9.43 0.21
N GLY A 70 3.18 10.30 0.84
CA GLY A 70 2.69 11.55 0.23
C GLY A 70 1.46 11.38 -0.67
N MET A 71 1.12 10.15 -1.07
CA MET A 71 -0.05 9.85 -1.88
C MET A 71 -1.27 9.49 -0.99
N PRO A 72 -2.41 10.21 -1.10
CA PRO A 72 -3.63 9.82 -0.39
C PRO A 72 -4.21 8.52 -0.96
N THR A 73 -4.79 7.68 -0.10
CA THR A 73 -5.48 6.46 -0.55
C THR A 73 -6.72 6.77 -1.37
N ILE A 74 -7.49 7.79 -0.94
CA ILE A 74 -8.71 8.29 -1.59
C ILE A 74 -8.67 9.80 -1.71
N ASP A 75 -9.43 10.36 -2.63
CA ASP A 75 -9.55 11.81 -2.78
C ASP A 75 -10.12 12.43 -1.50
N GLN A 76 -9.54 13.55 -1.07
CA GLN A 76 -10.02 14.30 0.09
C GLN A 76 -10.96 15.41 -0.39
N GLY A 77 -12.21 15.37 0.10
CA GLY A 77 -13.20 16.44 -0.08
C GLY A 77 -13.68 16.66 -1.52
N GLY A 78 -14.94 16.43 -1.79
CA GLY A 78 -15.78 16.54 -2.98
C GLY A 78 -15.49 17.56 -4.10
N LYS A 79 -14.39 18.26 -4.06
CA LYS A 79 -13.90 19.12 -5.14
C LYS A 79 -12.80 18.38 -5.91
N ARG A 80 -12.86 18.39 -7.22
CA ARG A 80 -11.82 17.96 -8.18
C ARG A 80 -10.51 18.78 -8.04
N THR A 81 -10.12 19.11 -6.83
CA THR A 81 -8.89 19.84 -6.56
C THR A 81 -7.72 18.87 -6.59
N GLY A 82 -7.23 18.63 -7.78
CA GLY A 82 -5.82 18.53 -8.14
C GLY A 82 -4.92 17.43 -7.56
N GLY A 83 -5.33 16.59 -6.65
CA GLY A 83 -4.49 15.57 -6.05
C GLY A 83 -4.73 14.17 -6.63
N LEU A 84 -3.67 13.53 -7.11
CA LEU A 84 -3.72 12.17 -7.63
C LEU A 84 -3.82 11.19 -6.46
N SER A 85 -4.99 10.57 -6.23
CA SER A 85 -5.13 9.52 -5.22
C SER A 85 -4.77 8.16 -5.79
N LEU A 86 -4.35 7.24 -4.90
CA LEU A 86 -4.12 5.86 -5.27
C LEU A 86 -5.37 5.22 -5.89
N TYR A 87 -6.54 5.46 -5.30
CA TYR A 87 -7.82 4.98 -5.80
C TYR A 87 -8.05 5.36 -7.26
N ARG A 88 -7.81 6.62 -7.64
CA ARG A 88 -7.94 7.09 -9.01
C ARG A 88 -6.95 6.40 -9.95
N LEU A 89 -5.69 6.34 -9.56
CA LEU A 89 -4.64 5.68 -10.36
C LEU A 89 -4.96 4.21 -10.65
N LEU A 90 -5.41 3.47 -9.62
CA LEU A 90 -5.75 2.07 -9.78
C LEU A 90 -6.98 1.86 -10.66
N ASN A 91 -7.99 2.74 -10.57
CA ASN A 91 -9.13 2.67 -11.47
C ASN A 91 -8.74 2.96 -12.93
N ASP A 92 -7.84 3.91 -13.18
CA ASP A 92 -7.36 4.20 -14.53
C ASP A 92 -6.54 3.03 -15.08
N TYR A 93 -5.67 2.43 -14.27
CA TYR A 93 -4.96 1.20 -14.60
C TYR A 93 -5.92 0.05 -14.97
N LEU A 94 -6.92 -0.23 -14.14
CA LEU A 94 -7.89 -1.31 -14.41
C LEU A 94 -8.70 -1.07 -15.67
N ARG A 95 -9.09 0.17 -15.97
CA ARG A 95 -9.80 0.50 -17.22
C ARG A 95 -8.97 0.20 -18.45
N VAL A 96 -7.69 0.57 -18.45
CA VAL A 96 -6.77 0.29 -19.56
C VAL A 96 -6.52 -1.21 -19.68
N SER A 97 -6.29 -1.90 -18.55
CA SER A 97 -6.08 -3.35 -18.50
C SER A 97 -7.27 -4.13 -19.04
N ALA A 98 -8.49 -3.78 -18.61
CA ALA A 98 -9.70 -4.42 -19.12
C ALA A 98 -9.99 -4.11 -20.60
N ALA A 99 -9.74 -2.89 -21.06
CA ALA A 99 -9.87 -2.54 -22.47
C ALA A 99 -8.90 -3.35 -23.34
N SER A 100 -7.69 -3.59 -22.84
CA SER A 100 -6.69 -4.42 -23.50
C SER A 100 -7.13 -5.90 -23.56
N ALA A 101 -7.60 -6.45 -22.44
CA ALA A 101 -8.10 -7.82 -22.35
C ALA A 101 -9.31 -8.05 -23.27
N ARG A 102 -10.25 -7.11 -23.32
CA ARG A 102 -11.41 -7.17 -24.25
C ARG A 102 -10.98 -7.20 -25.71
N LYS A 103 -10.02 -6.40 -26.07
CA LYS A 103 -9.50 -6.36 -27.44
C LYS A 103 -8.81 -7.66 -27.81
N GLU A 104 -8.04 -8.24 -26.89
CA GLU A 104 -7.44 -9.55 -27.07
C GLU A 104 -8.49 -10.64 -27.25
N ALA A 105 -9.52 -10.67 -26.38
CA ALA A 105 -10.62 -11.63 -26.45
C ALA A 105 -11.39 -11.54 -27.79
N LEU A 106 -11.70 -10.32 -28.24
CA LEU A 106 -12.36 -10.11 -29.54
C LEU A 106 -11.55 -10.62 -30.72
N ILE A 107 -10.22 -10.45 -30.70
CA ILE A 107 -9.33 -10.90 -31.77
C ILE A 107 -9.15 -12.43 -31.77
N SER A 108 -9.11 -13.03 -30.58
CA SER A 108 -8.92 -14.49 -30.40
C SER A 108 -10.23 -15.28 -30.39
N GLY A 109 -11.39 -14.63 -30.50
CA GLY A 109 -12.71 -15.29 -30.44
C GLY A 109 -13.11 -15.78 -29.05
N GLY A 110 -12.46 -15.27 -27.99
CA GLY A 110 -12.74 -15.64 -26.60
C GLY A 110 -13.90 -14.84 -26.01
N PRO A 111 -14.34 -15.20 -24.78
CA PRO A 111 -15.40 -14.49 -24.07
C PRO A 111 -14.95 -13.06 -23.70
N VAL A 112 -15.85 -12.09 -23.92
CA VAL A 112 -15.60 -10.68 -23.64
C VAL A 112 -16.30 -10.27 -22.36
N ASP A 113 -15.52 -9.96 -21.30
CA ASP A 113 -16.04 -9.33 -20.09
C ASP A 113 -16.40 -7.87 -20.38
N ARG A 114 -17.69 -7.51 -20.20
CA ARG A 114 -18.24 -6.16 -20.40
C ARG A 114 -18.41 -5.38 -19.10
N SER A 115 -18.00 -5.92 -17.96
CA SER A 115 -18.07 -5.24 -16.66
C SER A 115 -17.26 -3.95 -16.67
N THR A 116 -17.65 -2.96 -15.87
CA THR A 116 -16.85 -1.75 -15.66
C THR A 116 -15.85 -2.02 -14.54
N PRO A 117 -14.55 -2.19 -14.85
CA PRO A 117 -13.57 -2.51 -13.85
C PRO A 117 -13.36 -1.32 -12.91
N ARG A 118 -13.33 -1.59 -11.62
CA ARG A 118 -13.02 -0.61 -10.58
C ARG A 118 -12.43 -1.31 -9.36
N VAL A 119 -11.64 -0.58 -8.57
CA VAL A 119 -11.26 -1.03 -7.25
C VAL A 119 -12.28 -0.58 -6.21
N TRP A 120 -12.42 -1.40 -5.17
CA TRP A 120 -13.21 -1.14 -4.00
C TRP A 120 -12.30 -1.06 -2.77
N ILE A 121 -12.51 -0.05 -1.95
CA ILE A 121 -11.66 0.22 -0.79
C ILE A 121 -12.04 -0.74 0.33
N VAL A 122 -11.11 -1.57 0.75
CA VAL A 122 -11.27 -2.49 1.88
C VAL A 122 -10.79 -1.81 3.17
N HIS A 123 -9.60 -1.24 3.14
CA HIS A 123 -9.02 -0.47 4.23
C HIS A 123 -8.16 0.69 3.68
N ARG A 124 -7.60 1.49 4.57
CA ARG A 124 -6.78 2.65 4.20
C ARG A 124 -5.58 2.82 5.12
N ILE A 125 -4.53 3.45 4.61
CA ILE A 125 -3.42 4.01 5.38
C ILE A 125 -3.34 5.52 5.15
N ASP A 126 -2.67 6.24 6.03
CA ASP A 126 -2.54 7.70 5.96
C ASP A 126 -1.77 8.15 4.72
N LYS A 127 -1.96 9.42 4.32
CA LYS A 127 -1.24 10.03 3.20
C LYS A 127 0.28 9.91 3.36
N GLY A 128 0.79 10.20 4.57
CA GLY A 128 2.22 10.14 4.89
C GLY A 128 2.78 8.73 5.09
N THR A 129 1.93 7.73 5.33
CA THR A 129 2.34 6.33 5.49
C THR A 129 2.56 5.70 4.12
N SER A 130 3.67 4.97 3.95
CA SER A 130 3.92 4.12 2.78
C SER A 130 3.61 2.66 3.08
N GLY A 131 3.55 1.80 2.05
CA GLY A 131 3.48 0.34 2.21
C GLY A 131 2.17 -0.28 1.74
N ILE A 132 1.90 -1.47 2.22
CA ILE A 132 0.94 -2.42 1.66
C ILE A 132 -0.50 -1.99 1.89
N LEU A 133 -1.29 -2.07 0.81
CA LEU A 133 -2.74 -1.88 0.80
C LEU A 133 -3.43 -2.95 -0.03
N LEU A 134 -4.57 -3.43 0.47
CA LEU A 134 -5.46 -4.36 -0.19
C LEU A 134 -6.70 -3.63 -0.70
N PHE A 135 -7.05 -3.87 -1.96
CA PHE A 135 -8.30 -3.47 -2.60
C PHE A 135 -9.04 -4.72 -3.10
N ALA A 136 -10.36 -4.66 -3.13
CA ALA A 136 -11.17 -5.61 -3.85
C ALA A 136 -11.43 -5.11 -5.28
N LYS A 137 -11.67 -6.02 -6.23
CA LYS A 137 -12.02 -5.70 -7.63
C LYS A 137 -13.51 -5.80 -7.89
N ASP A 138 -14.28 -6.30 -6.93
CA ASP A 138 -15.76 -6.35 -6.95
C ASP A 138 -16.34 -6.04 -5.57
N GLU A 139 -17.62 -5.67 -5.54
CA GLU A 139 -18.31 -5.24 -4.33
C GLU A 139 -18.50 -6.38 -3.33
N ARG A 140 -18.84 -7.57 -3.81
CA ARG A 140 -19.03 -8.75 -2.97
C ARG A 140 -17.74 -9.09 -2.20
N THR A 141 -16.60 -9.03 -2.87
CA THR A 141 -15.29 -9.25 -2.24
C THR A 141 -15.00 -8.17 -1.20
N LYS A 142 -15.30 -6.90 -1.49
CA LYS A 142 -15.16 -5.81 -0.51
C LYS A 142 -16.00 -6.08 0.74
N ASP A 143 -17.28 -6.41 0.58
CA ASP A 143 -18.20 -6.63 1.71
C ASP A 143 -17.76 -7.83 2.54
N LEU A 144 -17.34 -8.92 1.89
CA LEU A 144 -16.80 -10.11 2.55
C LEU A 144 -15.55 -9.79 3.38
N LEU A 145 -14.58 -9.07 2.80
CA LEU A 145 -13.36 -8.67 3.49
C LEU A 145 -13.63 -7.71 4.64
N GLN A 146 -14.52 -6.74 4.46
CA GLN A 146 -14.82 -5.76 5.51
C GLN A 146 -15.61 -6.38 6.66
N SER A 147 -16.62 -7.21 6.39
CA SER A 147 -17.44 -7.85 7.43
C SER A 147 -16.66 -8.85 8.26
N LYS A 148 -15.75 -9.59 7.64
CA LYS A 148 -14.92 -10.62 8.30
C LYS A 148 -13.46 -10.19 8.51
N TRP A 149 -13.18 -8.89 8.51
CA TRP A 149 -11.80 -8.36 8.55
C TRP A 149 -10.98 -8.95 9.70
N LYS A 150 -11.54 -9.02 10.91
CA LYS A 150 -10.84 -9.56 12.09
C LYS A 150 -10.57 -11.05 12.02
N GLU A 151 -11.40 -11.81 11.30
CA GLU A 151 -11.26 -13.26 11.15
C GLU A 151 -10.29 -13.61 10.01
N ILE A 152 -10.33 -12.82 8.94
CA ILE A 152 -9.57 -13.06 7.71
C ILE A 152 -8.13 -12.57 7.85
N VAL A 153 -7.93 -11.38 8.43
CA VAL A 153 -6.61 -10.73 8.49
C VAL A 153 -5.86 -11.17 9.75
N SER A 154 -4.77 -11.90 9.55
CA SER A 154 -3.94 -12.44 10.63
C SER A 154 -2.77 -11.53 11.02
N GLU A 155 -2.22 -10.74 10.07
CA GLU A 155 -1.10 -9.83 10.35
C GLU A 155 -1.31 -8.47 9.69
N ARG A 156 -1.10 -7.41 10.46
CA ARG A 156 -0.95 -6.02 9.99
C ARG A 156 0.19 -5.40 10.75
N LYS A 157 1.40 -5.47 10.17
CA LYS A 157 2.60 -5.01 10.82
C LYS A 157 3.14 -3.76 10.12
N TYR A 158 3.51 -2.82 10.94
CA TYR A 158 4.09 -1.56 10.52
C TYR A 158 5.46 -1.42 11.15
N ILE A 159 6.41 -0.83 10.41
CA ILE A 159 7.69 -0.42 10.94
C ILE A 159 7.70 1.11 11.04
N ALA A 160 8.11 1.61 12.20
CA ALA A 160 8.28 3.03 12.43
C ALA A 160 9.59 3.31 13.15
N TYR A 161 10.09 4.55 13.01
CA TYR A 161 11.15 5.08 13.84
C TYR A 161 10.53 6.06 14.82
N ALA A 162 10.37 5.62 16.07
CA ALA A 162 9.83 6.41 17.17
C ALA A 162 10.95 7.15 17.90
N GLU A 163 10.72 8.39 18.34
CA GLU A 163 11.73 9.19 19.02
C GLU A 163 12.07 8.64 20.41
N GLY A 164 13.35 8.67 20.75
CA GLY A 164 13.88 8.25 22.05
C GLY A 164 14.02 6.73 22.22
N PHE A 165 14.21 6.33 23.47
CA PHE A 165 14.50 4.96 23.88
C PHE A 165 13.25 4.24 24.36
N ILE A 166 12.80 3.25 23.62
CA ILE A 166 11.71 2.34 24.01
C ILE A 166 12.38 1.05 24.53
N ALA A 167 12.33 0.84 25.86
CA ALA A 167 13.03 -0.29 26.51
C ALA A 167 12.41 -1.63 26.15
N GLU A 168 11.09 -1.72 26.25
CA GLU A 168 10.32 -2.97 26.11
C GLU A 168 9.12 -2.80 25.21
N GLY A 169 8.63 -3.91 24.67
CA GLY A 169 7.40 -3.96 23.93
C GLY A 169 6.19 -3.91 24.86
N GLY A 170 5.03 -3.61 24.29
CA GLY A 170 3.81 -3.51 25.06
C GLY A 170 2.55 -3.51 24.21
N ARG A 171 1.43 -3.31 24.91
CA ARG A 171 0.09 -3.18 24.37
C ARG A 171 -0.50 -1.84 24.80
N ILE A 172 -1.01 -1.09 23.85
CA ILE A 172 -1.69 0.19 24.10
C ILE A 172 -3.16 0.00 23.75
N GLU A 173 -4.01 0.33 24.69
CA GLU A 173 -5.45 0.33 24.52
C GLU A 173 -6.01 1.68 24.93
N SER A 174 -6.81 2.27 24.07
CA SER A 174 -7.47 3.56 24.34
C SER A 174 -8.68 3.75 23.41
N TYR A 175 -9.43 4.81 23.61
CA TYR A 175 -10.57 5.18 22.79
C TYR A 175 -10.20 6.40 21.94
N LEU A 176 -10.25 6.27 20.61
CA LEU A 176 -9.85 7.32 19.68
C LEU A 176 -11.06 8.02 19.07
N LYS A 177 -11.04 9.35 19.10
CA LYS A 177 -12.04 10.21 18.46
C LYS A 177 -11.36 11.26 17.60
N GLU A 178 -11.85 11.42 16.37
CA GLU A 178 -11.43 12.52 15.51
C GLU A 178 -12.19 13.79 15.87
N ASN A 179 -11.50 14.90 15.95
CA ASN A 179 -12.10 16.22 16.05
C ASN A 179 -12.44 16.71 14.65
N ASP A 180 -13.71 16.99 14.37
CA ASP A 180 -14.22 17.37 13.05
C ASP A 180 -13.62 18.66 12.51
N LYS A 181 -13.24 19.60 13.39
CA LYS A 181 -12.68 20.91 13.00
C LYS A 181 -11.17 20.81 12.72
N SER A 182 -10.41 20.24 13.65
CA SER A 182 -8.95 20.14 13.53
C SER A 182 -8.48 18.91 12.76
N LEU A 183 -9.36 17.95 12.51
CA LEU A 183 -9.05 16.64 11.96
C LEU A 183 -7.94 15.89 12.73
N LYS A 184 -7.67 16.32 13.98
CA LYS A 184 -6.75 15.66 14.90
C LYS A 184 -7.48 14.56 15.64
N VAL A 185 -6.84 13.40 15.79
CA VAL A 185 -7.38 12.30 16.60
C VAL A 185 -6.85 12.45 18.01
N THR A 186 -7.75 12.37 18.99
CA THR A 186 -7.43 12.41 20.41
C THR A 186 -7.70 11.05 21.05
N SER A 187 -6.89 10.71 22.04
CA SER A 187 -7.00 9.48 22.83
C SER A 187 -7.70 9.78 24.18
N PHE A 188 -8.51 8.83 24.61
CA PHE A 188 -9.20 8.83 25.91
C PHE A 188 -8.99 7.46 26.56
N ASP A 189 -8.79 7.45 27.88
CA ASP A 189 -8.57 6.21 28.65
C ASP A 189 -9.85 5.42 28.86
N THR A 190 -11.00 6.08 28.80
CA THR A 190 -12.33 5.48 28.99
C THR A 190 -13.23 5.71 27.78
N PRO A 191 -14.28 4.89 27.59
CA PRO A 191 -15.28 5.13 26.56
C PRO A 191 -15.85 6.55 26.64
N SER A 192 -15.86 7.25 25.53
CA SER A 192 -16.39 8.61 25.43
C SER A 192 -17.26 8.68 24.17
N ASP A 193 -18.22 9.60 24.14
CA ASP A 193 -19.16 9.71 23.02
C ASP A 193 -18.43 9.87 21.66
N GLY A 194 -18.76 8.98 20.72
CA GLY A 194 -18.15 8.92 19.41
C GLY A 194 -16.69 8.42 19.36
N ALA A 195 -16.06 8.13 20.52
CA ALA A 195 -14.75 7.50 20.55
C ALA A 195 -14.83 5.99 20.32
N LYS A 196 -13.85 5.43 19.63
CA LYS A 196 -13.83 4.01 19.23
C LYS A 196 -12.60 3.32 19.80
N LEU A 197 -12.80 2.15 20.39
CA LEU A 197 -11.71 1.32 20.90
C LEU A 197 -10.61 1.13 19.84
N ALA A 198 -9.38 1.34 20.27
CA ALA A 198 -8.15 1.17 19.52
C ALA A 198 -7.15 0.34 20.32
N VAL A 199 -6.59 -0.69 19.70
CA VAL A 199 -5.63 -1.61 20.32
C VAL A 199 -4.45 -1.79 19.39
N THR A 200 -3.25 -1.48 19.91
CA THR A 200 -1.96 -1.56 19.19
C THR A 200 -0.95 -2.30 20.06
N HIS A 201 -0.28 -3.28 19.49
CA HIS A 201 0.91 -3.87 20.09
C HIS A 201 2.14 -3.23 19.49
N TYR A 202 3.19 -3.05 20.27
CA TYR A 202 4.47 -2.53 19.78
C TYR A 202 5.64 -3.34 20.35
N LYS A 203 6.70 -3.43 19.56
CA LYS A 203 7.92 -4.15 19.90
C LYS A 203 9.13 -3.36 19.38
N PRO A 204 10.04 -2.90 20.26
CA PRO A 204 11.30 -2.32 19.83
C PRO A 204 12.14 -3.38 19.11
N LEU A 205 12.74 -3.02 17.99
CA LEU A 205 13.58 -3.90 17.17
C LEU A 205 15.05 -3.51 17.26
N GLN A 206 15.33 -2.19 17.25
CA GLN A 206 16.70 -1.64 17.22
C GLN A 206 16.69 -0.23 17.78
N HIS A 207 17.73 0.10 18.55
CA HIS A 207 17.98 1.47 19.03
C HIS A 207 19.00 2.16 18.14
N ILE A 208 18.69 3.37 17.70
CA ILE A 208 19.55 4.21 16.86
C ILE A 208 20.18 5.27 17.75
N TYR A 209 21.47 5.20 17.91
CA TYR A 209 22.23 6.07 18.80
C TYR A 209 22.69 7.33 18.09
N LYS A 210 22.85 8.41 18.87
CA LYS A 210 23.52 9.61 18.39
C LYS A 210 24.96 9.24 17.96
N ARG A 211 25.37 9.70 16.79
CA ARG A 211 26.72 9.45 16.26
C ARG A 211 27.80 9.81 17.31
N GLY A 212 28.71 8.89 17.58
CA GLY A 212 29.74 9.06 18.59
C GLY A 212 29.26 8.87 20.04
N SER A 213 28.05 8.38 20.28
CA SER A 213 27.51 8.08 21.60
C SER A 213 26.94 6.66 21.65
N THR A 214 27.23 5.93 22.72
CA THR A 214 26.60 4.63 23.04
C THR A 214 25.49 4.77 24.08
N LYS A 215 25.22 5.99 24.56
CA LYS A 215 24.27 6.27 25.66
C LYS A 215 23.03 7.04 25.20
N THR A 216 23.17 7.89 24.17
CA THR A 216 22.06 8.74 23.71
C THR A 216 21.37 8.09 22.54
N VAL A 217 20.18 7.49 22.78
CA VAL A 217 19.31 6.98 21.73
C VAL A 217 18.49 8.12 21.14
N LEU A 218 18.54 8.28 19.82
CA LEU A 218 17.76 9.27 19.09
C LEU A 218 16.40 8.70 18.66
N TRP A 219 16.41 7.47 18.16
CA TRP A 219 15.20 6.79 17.69
C TRP A 219 15.23 5.31 18.04
N THR A 220 14.05 4.72 18.18
CA THR A 220 13.86 3.28 18.26
C THR A 220 13.10 2.81 17.03
N LYS A 221 13.72 1.93 16.22
CA LYS A 221 13.02 1.18 15.17
C LYS A 221 12.04 0.24 15.84
N THR A 222 10.76 0.42 15.60
CA THR A 222 9.68 -0.25 16.33
C THR A 222 8.71 -0.92 15.36
N GLU A 223 8.38 -2.19 15.62
CA GLU A 223 7.27 -2.88 14.96
C GLU A 223 5.98 -2.58 15.71
N PHE A 224 4.95 -2.14 14.97
CA PHE A 224 3.58 -1.98 15.48
C PHE A 224 2.67 -3.00 14.82
N SER A 225 1.86 -3.70 15.63
CA SER A 225 0.84 -4.64 15.16
C SER A 225 -0.55 -4.19 15.59
N LEU A 226 -1.51 -4.22 14.67
CA LEU A 226 -2.83 -3.65 14.88
C LEU A 226 -3.91 -4.72 15.06
N GLU A 227 -4.64 -4.69 16.20
CA GLU A 227 -5.92 -5.40 16.33
C GLU A 227 -7.07 -4.60 15.71
N THR A 228 -7.04 -3.29 15.87
CA THR A 228 -8.02 -2.35 15.31
C THR A 228 -7.37 -1.47 14.23
N GLY A 229 -8.15 -0.71 13.46
CA GLY A 229 -7.63 0.17 12.40
C GLY A 229 -8.31 1.54 12.43
N ARG A 230 -8.05 2.35 13.46
CA ARG A 230 -8.59 3.72 13.54
C ARG A 230 -7.69 4.69 12.81
N LYS A 231 -8.26 5.83 12.41
CA LYS A 231 -7.50 6.91 11.77
C LYS A 231 -6.33 7.33 12.66
N ASN A 232 -5.13 7.43 12.09
CA ASN A 232 -3.88 7.82 12.76
C ASN A 232 -3.53 6.98 14.01
N GLN A 233 -4.08 5.78 14.19
CA GLN A 233 -4.00 5.01 15.43
C GLN A 233 -2.56 4.82 15.93
N ILE A 234 -1.64 4.33 15.09
CA ILE A 234 -0.25 4.11 15.48
C ILE A 234 0.41 5.43 15.88
N ARG A 235 0.15 6.50 15.15
CA ARG A 235 0.72 7.83 15.39
C ARG A 235 0.29 8.40 16.74
N VAL A 236 -1.00 8.28 17.07
CA VAL A 236 -1.56 8.71 18.37
C VAL A 236 -1.02 7.85 19.49
N HIS A 237 -1.01 6.51 19.31
CA HIS A 237 -0.53 5.59 20.33
C HIS A 237 0.98 5.73 20.60
N SER A 238 1.79 5.93 19.56
CA SER A 238 3.23 6.19 19.72
C SER A 238 3.48 7.48 20.51
N ALA A 239 2.75 8.55 20.21
CA ALA A 239 2.82 9.80 20.95
C ALA A 239 2.30 9.65 22.40
N LEU A 240 1.24 8.85 22.61
CA LEU A 240 0.66 8.61 23.94
C LEU A 240 1.67 7.98 24.92
N ILE A 241 2.53 7.08 24.42
CA ILE A 241 3.60 6.48 25.24
C ILE A 241 4.86 7.35 25.32
N GLY A 242 4.82 8.62 24.87
CA GLY A 242 5.94 9.57 24.92
C GLY A 242 6.97 9.42 23.80
N HIS A 243 6.71 8.60 22.79
CA HIS A 243 7.62 8.30 21.69
C HIS A 243 6.98 8.59 20.32
N PRO A 244 6.73 9.86 19.95
CA PRO A 244 6.14 10.21 18.66
C PRO A 244 7.01 9.67 17.51
N ILE A 245 6.36 9.36 16.38
CA ILE A 245 7.07 8.86 15.19
C ILE A 245 7.82 10.01 14.54
N ALA A 246 9.10 9.85 14.22
CA ALA A 246 9.91 10.85 13.52
C ALA A 246 9.19 11.36 12.25
N GLY A 247 9.19 12.68 12.06
CA GLY A 247 8.45 13.36 10.99
C GLY A 247 6.94 13.49 11.21
N ASP A 248 6.45 13.18 12.42
CA ASP A 248 5.04 13.37 12.78
C ASP A 248 4.81 14.65 13.59
N GLU A 249 4.99 15.79 12.96
CA GLU A 249 4.77 17.11 13.58
C GLU A 249 3.36 17.22 14.21
N LYS A 250 2.35 16.63 13.57
CA LYS A 250 0.96 16.67 14.04
C LYS A 250 0.79 16.06 15.44
N TYR A 251 1.59 15.06 15.78
CA TYR A 251 1.55 14.37 17.07
C TYR A 251 2.82 14.56 17.92
N GLY A 252 3.56 15.64 17.64
CA GLY A 252 4.58 16.16 18.55
C GLY A 252 5.99 15.62 18.33
N ALA A 253 6.30 15.05 17.16
CA ALA A 253 7.68 14.73 16.83
C ALA A 253 8.54 16.00 16.75
N SER A 254 9.74 15.92 17.31
CA SER A 254 10.74 16.99 17.33
C SER A 254 11.77 16.85 16.19
N SER A 255 11.80 15.72 15.51
CA SER A 255 12.75 15.39 14.45
C SER A 255 12.07 14.97 13.15
N ASP A 256 12.68 15.30 12.02
CA ASP A 256 12.28 14.84 10.68
C ASP A 256 13.51 14.53 9.81
N PRO A 257 14.27 13.46 10.13
CA PRO A 257 15.51 13.15 9.44
C PRO A 257 15.33 12.71 7.98
N ILE A 258 14.12 12.27 7.62
CA ILE A 258 13.85 11.73 6.27
C ILE A 258 12.88 12.58 5.43
N GLY A 259 12.44 13.75 5.95
CA GLY A 259 11.53 14.65 5.25
C GLY A 259 10.10 14.11 5.08
N ARG A 260 9.71 13.13 5.96
CA ARG A 260 8.39 12.52 5.94
C ARG A 260 8.11 11.72 7.21
N LEU A 261 6.83 11.41 7.44
CA LEU A 261 6.43 10.46 8.47
C LEU A 261 7.19 9.12 8.32
N ALA A 262 7.95 8.75 9.34
CA ALA A 262 8.75 7.51 9.39
C ALA A 262 7.88 6.31 9.78
N LEU A 263 6.81 6.06 9.02
CA LEU A 263 5.86 4.96 9.20
C LEU A 263 5.63 4.23 7.89
N HIS A 264 5.74 2.90 7.92
CA HIS A 264 5.63 2.02 6.76
C HIS A 264 4.79 0.77 7.08
N ALA A 265 3.75 0.49 6.30
CA ALA A 265 2.96 -0.74 6.37
C ALA A 265 3.76 -1.89 5.72
N ALA A 266 4.54 -2.59 6.54
CA ALA A 266 5.56 -3.53 6.08
C ALA A 266 5.00 -4.94 5.76
N THR A 267 3.97 -5.39 6.49
CA THR A 267 3.41 -6.74 6.29
C THR A 267 1.90 -6.72 6.38
N LEU A 268 1.27 -7.43 5.46
CA LEU A 268 -0.14 -7.77 5.49
C LEU A 268 -0.30 -9.25 5.19
N ALA A 269 -0.97 -10.00 6.09
CA ALA A 269 -1.32 -11.39 5.86
C ALA A 269 -2.80 -11.60 6.12
N PHE A 270 -3.44 -12.33 5.21
CA PHE A 270 -4.87 -12.61 5.29
C PHE A 270 -5.22 -13.92 4.59
N ARG A 271 -6.31 -14.56 5.00
CA ARG A 271 -6.87 -15.71 4.29
C ARG A 271 -7.55 -15.23 3.01
N ASP A 272 -7.25 -15.89 1.90
CA ASP A 272 -7.95 -15.64 0.64
C ASP A 272 -9.46 -15.92 0.86
N PRO A 273 -10.36 -14.96 0.53
CA PRO A 273 -11.79 -15.14 0.76
C PRO A 273 -12.43 -16.24 -0.09
N TYR A 274 -11.75 -16.73 -1.12
CA TYR A 274 -12.25 -17.73 -2.07
C TYR A 274 -11.47 -19.05 -2.09
N SER A 275 -10.41 -19.15 -1.27
CA SER A 275 -9.63 -20.37 -1.15
C SER A 275 -9.05 -20.53 0.27
N PRO A 276 -8.62 -21.73 0.68
CA PRO A 276 -8.02 -21.93 2.00
C PRO A 276 -6.61 -21.34 2.15
N ARG A 277 -6.09 -20.63 1.14
CA ARG A 277 -4.72 -20.12 1.14
C ARG A 277 -4.54 -18.94 2.08
N LEU A 278 -3.43 -18.92 2.80
CA LEU A 278 -2.93 -17.74 3.48
C LEU A 278 -2.07 -16.94 2.50
N LEU A 279 -2.50 -15.73 2.18
CA LEU A 279 -1.74 -14.78 1.39
C LEU A 279 -0.96 -13.87 2.33
N ARG A 280 0.36 -13.80 2.15
CA ARG A 280 1.25 -12.95 2.95
C ARG A 280 2.11 -12.09 2.05
N PHE A 281 2.03 -10.78 2.24
CA PHE A 281 2.77 -9.78 1.49
C PHE A 281 3.70 -9.03 2.42
N SER A 282 4.91 -8.76 1.93
CA SER A 282 5.90 -7.94 2.62
C SER A 282 6.41 -6.85 1.68
N SER A 283 6.58 -5.64 2.21
CA SER A 283 7.21 -4.53 1.52
C SER A 283 8.45 -4.11 2.30
N PRO A 284 9.64 -4.07 1.66
CA PRO A 284 10.85 -3.58 2.32
C PRO A 284 10.68 -2.10 2.67
N LEU A 285 11.41 -1.64 3.68
CA LEU A 285 11.48 -0.22 3.98
C LEU A 285 11.98 0.55 2.74
N PRO A 286 11.39 1.69 2.41
CA PRO A 286 11.93 2.56 1.36
C PRO A 286 13.37 3.01 1.71
N GLU A 287 14.26 3.12 0.72
CA GLU A 287 15.68 3.52 0.87
C GLU A 287 15.88 4.79 1.71
N VAL A 288 14.92 5.72 1.69
CA VAL A 288 15.01 6.94 2.50
C VAL A 288 15.13 6.65 4.00
N PHE A 289 14.72 5.47 4.48
CA PHE A 289 14.85 5.04 5.87
C PHE A 289 16.30 4.66 6.25
N ASP A 290 17.19 4.42 5.28
CA ASP A 290 18.61 4.15 5.52
C ASP A 290 19.33 5.35 6.18
N LYS A 291 18.71 6.54 6.12
CA LYS A 291 19.21 7.73 6.84
C LYS A 291 19.13 7.62 8.37
N PHE A 292 18.41 6.65 8.90
CA PHE A 292 18.40 6.34 10.33
C PHE A 292 19.57 5.44 10.75
N GLU A 293 20.12 4.67 9.82
CA GLU A 293 21.23 3.72 10.03
C GLU A 293 22.57 4.37 9.68
#